data_fb80ca5e5ec70b21440777b4ca3ad835
#
_entry.id   fb80ca5e5ec70b21440777b4ca3ad835
#
_cell.length_a   1.000
_cell.length_b   1.000
_cell.length_c   1.000
_cell.angle_alpha   90.00
_cell.angle_beta   90.00
_cell.angle_gamma   90.00
#
_symmetry.space_group_name_H-M   'P 1'
#
loop_
_entity.id
_entity.type
_entity.pdbx_description
1 polymer ?
#
loop_
_entity_poly.entity_id
_entity_poly.type
_entity_poly.pdbx_seq_one_letter_code
_entity_poly.pdbx_strand_id
1 'polypeptide(L)'
;TADFAVVEYEEDIKKIDMIYPLFAKPVAEGTGKGITPSSKIKNRDELISVCMEMVKKYKQPVIIETFLPGREFTVGITGTGENAVSTGVIEVILRDEAEKDVYSYVNKEKCEELVEYRLVNDSMAKEAEKWALASWRGLGCRDGGRVDMRSDASGIPNFMEVNPLPGIHPEHSDLPIICTKAGISYQELIERILNSAIKRIIR
;
A
#
# COMPACT_ATOMS: atom_id res chain seq x y z
N THR A 1 0.08 -4.55 10.82
CA THR A 1 0.02 -5.24 9.53
C THR A 1 -0.86 -6.47 9.65
N ALA A 2 -1.37 -6.99 8.54
CA ALA A 2 -2.07 -8.27 8.51
C ALA A 2 -1.17 -9.42 8.98
N ASP A 3 -1.74 -10.49 9.51
CA ASP A 3 -1.01 -11.73 9.73
C ASP A 3 -0.55 -12.28 8.40
N PHE A 4 0.67 -12.84 8.35
CA PHE A 4 1.25 -13.31 7.10
C PHE A 4 2.11 -14.57 7.26
N ALA A 5 2.30 -15.26 6.14
CA ALA A 5 3.25 -16.36 5.99
C ALA A 5 4.00 -16.21 4.64
N VAL A 6 5.16 -16.82 4.52
CA VAL A 6 5.97 -16.82 3.30
C VAL A 6 6.07 -18.24 2.77
N VAL A 7 5.87 -18.40 1.46
CA VAL A 7 5.96 -19.67 0.73
C VAL A 7 7.09 -19.59 -0.27
N GLU A 8 8.13 -20.39 -0.07
CA GLU A 8 9.21 -20.62 -1.02
C GLU A 8 9.07 -21.99 -1.70
N TYR A 9 8.63 -22.99 -0.93
CA TYR A 9 8.48 -24.38 -1.34
C TYR A 9 7.08 -24.91 -1.01
N GLU A 10 6.69 -26.00 -1.64
CA GLU A 10 5.37 -26.62 -1.40
C GLU A 10 5.17 -27.04 0.05
N GLU A 11 6.25 -27.45 0.73
CA GLU A 11 6.22 -27.84 2.14
C GLU A 11 5.81 -26.68 3.07
N ASP A 12 6.09 -25.44 2.70
CA ASP A 12 5.73 -24.27 3.50
C ASP A 12 4.22 -24.07 3.53
N ILE A 13 3.54 -24.41 2.43
CA ILE A 13 2.07 -24.31 2.35
C ILE A 13 1.44 -25.18 3.44
N LYS A 14 2.03 -26.36 3.78
CA LYS A 14 1.49 -27.27 4.80
C LYS A 14 1.48 -26.66 6.21
N LYS A 15 2.35 -25.67 6.44
CA LYS A 15 2.51 -24.99 7.75
C LYS A 15 1.55 -23.80 7.91
N ILE A 16 0.85 -23.41 6.85
CA ILE A 16 -0.07 -22.27 6.90
C ILE A 16 -1.36 -22.70 7.59
N ASP A 17 -1.57 -22.12 8.76
CA ASP A 17 -2.79 -22.23 9.57
C ASP A 17 -3.40 -20.85 9.76
N MET A 18 -3.99 -20.34 8.69
CA MET A 18 -4.61 -19.00 8.64
C MET A 18 -6.06 -19.09 8.19
N ILE A 19 -6.87 -18.15 8.68
CA ILE A 19 -8.33 -18.10 8.38
C ILE A 19 -8.55 -17.48 6.99
N TYR A 20 -9.31 -18.19 6.15
CA TYR A 20 -9.71 -17.68 4.82
C TYR A 20 -10.78 -16.57 4.91
N PRO A 21 -10.85 -15.67 3.95
CA PRO A 21 -10.02 -15.60 2.74
C PRO A 21 -8.62 -15.06 3.02
N LEU A 22 -7.64 -15.53 2.23
CA LEU A 22 -6.26 -15.06 2.24
C LEU A 22 -5.96 -14.25 0.97
N PHE A 23 -4.80 -13.61 0.96
CA PHE A 23 -4.32 -12.84 -0.18
C PHE A 23 -2.87 -13.23 -0.50
N ALA A 24 -2.61 -13.59 -1.77
CA ALA A 24 -1.28 -13.98 -2.23
C ALA A 24 -0.69 -12.93 -3.18
N LYS A 25 0.58 -12.58 -2.95
CA LYS A 25 1.35 -11.72 -3.86
C LYS A 25 2.84 -12.11 -3.86
N PRO A 26 3.59 -11.87 -4.95
CA PRO A 26 5.04 -12.04 -4.95
C PRO A 26 5.69 -11.09 -3.94
N VAL A 27 6.76 -11.52 -3.25
CA VAL A 27 7.41 -10.73 -2.18
C VAL A 27 8.12 -9.49 -2.73
N ALA A 28 8.77 -9.60 -3.91
CA ALA A 28 9.67 -8.57 -4.42
C ALA A 28 9.19 -7.89 -5.72
N GLU A 29 7.90 -7.92 -5.99
CA GLU A 29 7.30 -7.18 -7.11
C GLU A 29 6.61 -5.91 -6.62
N GLY A 30 6.68 -4.86 -7.43
CA GLY A 30 6.02 -3.58 -7.19
C GLY A 30 4.84 -3.34 -8.14
N THR A 31 4.13 -2.23 -7.95
CA THR A 31 3.08 -1.70 -8.84
C THR A 31 1.91 -2.66 -9.06
N GLY A 32 1.66 -3.56 -8.11
CA GLY A 32 0.59 -4.57 -8.24
C GLY A 32 0.91 -5.72 -9.20
N LYS A 33 2.16 -5.83 -9.69
CA LYS A 33 2.57 -6.93 -10.56
C LYS A 33 2.43 -8.27 -9.85
N GLY A 34 1.72 -9.20 -10.48
CA GLY A 34 1.39 -10.49 -9.90
C GLY A 34 0.11 -10.52 -9.09
N ILE A 35 -0.53 -9.37 -8.88
CA ILE A 35 -1.85 -9.28 -8.25
C ILE A 35 -2.92 -9.40 -9.33
N THR A 36 -3.81 -10.37 -9.14
CA THR A 36 -4.96 -10.67 -10.01
C THR A 36 -6.17 -11.01 -9.14
N PRO A 37 -7.38 -11.13 -9.66
CA PRO A 37 -8.52 -11.63 -8.90
C PRO A 37 -8.28 -12.98 -8.21
N SER A 38 -7.43 -13.85 -8.79
CA SER A 38 -7.02 -15.12 -8.18
C SER A 38 -6.12 -14.96 -6.95
N SER A 39 -5.56 -13.77 -6.72
CA SER A 39 -4.78 -13.49 -5.50
C SER A 39 -5.61 -13.58 -4.23
N LYS A 40 -6.95 -13.41 -4.31
CA LYS A 40 -7.89 -13.65 -3.21
C LYS A 40 -8.22 -15.13 -3.13
N ILE A 41 -7.70 -15.80 -2.13
CA ILE A 41 -7.74 -17.25 -1.90
C ILE A 41 -8.82 -17.59 -0.89
N LYS A 42 -9.72 -18.51 -1.24
CA LYS A 42 -10.90 -18.84 -0.44
C LYS A 42 -10.80 -20.18 0.28
N ASN A 43 -9.89 -21.05 -0.16
CA ASN A 43 -9.75 -22.41 0.37
C ASN A 43 -8.33 -22.96 0.14
N ARG A 44 -8.08 -24.16 0.67
CA ARG A 44 -6.78 -24.81 0.61
C ARG A 44 -6.32 -25.16 -0.82
N ASP A 45 -7.22 -25.58 -1.68
CA ASP A 45 -6.87 -26.00 -3.04
C ASP A 45 -6.44 -24.79 -3.88
N GLU A 46 -7.15 -23.66 -3.73
CA GLU A 46 -6.76 -22.38 -4.32
C GLU A 46 -5.39 -21.92 -3.78
N LEU A 47 -5.12 -22.07 -2.45
CA LEU A 47 -3.85 -21.71 -1.85
C LEU A 47 -2.68 -22.45 -2.52
N ILE A 48 -2.80 -23.77 -2.66
CA ILE A 48 -1.77 -24.59 -3.29
C ILE A 48 -1.56 -24.16 -4.74
N SER A 49 -2.63 -24.09 -5.51
CA SER A 49 -2.56 -23.76 -6.93
C SER A 49 -1.94 -22.38 -7.19
N VAL A 50 -2.43 -21.37 -6.50
CA VAL A 50 -1.99 -19.96 -6.68
C VAL A 50 -0.55 -19.77 -6.23
N CYS A 51 -0.15 -20.32 -5.09
CA CYS A 51 1.23 -20.21 -4.60
C CYS A 51 2.22 -20.87 -5.57
N MET A 52 1.94 -22.09 -6.01
CA MET A 52 2.84 -22.82 -6.89
C MET A 52 2.95 -22.15 -8.27
N GLU A 53 1.86 -21.63 -8.81
CA GLU A 53 1.88 -20.84 -10.04
C GLU A 53 2.73 -19.59 -9.88
N MET A 54 2.53 -18.82 -8.80
CA MET A 54 3.28 -17.59 -8.54
C MET A 54 4.78 -17.85 -8.34
N VAL A 55 5.16 -18.83 -7.50
CA VAL A 55 6.57 -19.20 -7.29
C VAL A 55 7.24 -19.58 -8.62
N LYS A 56 6.58 -20.40 -9.44
CA LYS A 56 7.08 -20.81 -10.75
C LYS A 56 7.24 -19.63 -11.73
N LYS A 57 6.24 -18.76 -11.78
CA LYS A 57 6.18 -17.63 -12.73
C LYS A 57 7.15 -16.52 -12.37
N TYR A 58 7.20 -16.13 -11.09
CA TYR A 58 8.00 -14.99 -10.63
C TYR A 58 9.38 -15.39 -10.12
N LYS A 59 9.65 -16.68 -9.90
CA LYS A 59 10.93 -17.24 -9.40
C LYS A 59 11.39 -16.57 -8.11
N GLN A 60 10.46 -16.33 -7.22
CA GLN A 60 10.67 -15.70 -5.91
C GLN A 60 9.62 -16.22 -4.92
N PRO A 61 9.82 -16.01 -3.59
CA PRO A 61 8.83 -16.34 -2.59
C PRO A 61 7.50 -15.59 -2.81
N VAL A 62 6.43 -16.17 -2.30
CA VAL A 62 5.09 -15.60 -2.27
C VAL A 62 4.73 -15.30 -0.82
N ILE A 63 4.28 -14.08 -0.55
CA ILE A 63 3.70 -13.73 0.75
C ILE A 63 2.20 -14.00 0.71
N ILE A 64 1.72 -14.65 1.76
CA ILE A 64 0.31 -14.93 2.01
C ILE A 64 -0.10 -14.10 3.21
N GLU A 65 -1.12 -13.28 3.04
CA GLU A 65 -1.63 -12.38 4.07
C GLU A 65 -3.11 -12.68 4.36
N THR A 66 -3.58 -12.36 5.56
CA THR A 66 -5.02 -12.27 5.81
C THR A 66 -5.62 -11.25 4.85
N PHE A 67 -6.70 -11.61 4.14
CA PHE A 67 -7.37 -10.68 3.23
C PHE A 67 -8.02 -9.53 4.00
N LEU A 68 -7.72 -8.31 3.60
CA LEU A 68 -8.26 -7.09 4.19
C LEU A 68 -9.43 -6.58 3.33
N PRO A 69 -10.70 -6.74 3.75
CA PRO A 69 -11.86 -6.41 2.92
C PRO A 69 -12.28 -4.94 2.98
N GLY A 70 -11.70 -4.16 3.89
CA GLY A 70 -12.14 -2.80 4.18
C GLY A 70 -11.57 -1.74 3.25
N ARG A 71 -11.74 -0.47 3.65
CA ARG A 71 -11.30 0.72 2.93
C ARG A 71 -9.79 0.74 2.74
N GLU A 72 -9.36 1.21 1.59
CA GLU A 72 -7.95 1.37 1.25
C GLU A 72 -7.58 2.86 1.30
N PHE A 73 -6.46 3.17 1.97
CA PHE A 73 -5.96 4.52 2.15
C PHE A 73 -4.51 4.63 1.68
N THR A 74 -4.19 5.78 1.10
CA THR A 74 -2.81 6.19 0.89
C THR A 74 -2.55 7.47 1.68
N VAL A 75 -1.53 7.44 2.52
CA VAL A 75 -1.11 8.57 3.37
C VAL A 75 0.16 9.18 2.80
N GLY A 76 0.07 10.42 2.34
CA GLY A 76 1.23 11.20 1.94
C GLY A 76 2.00 11.71 3.16
N ILE A 77 3.33 11.62 3.14
CA ILE A 77 4.17 12.02 4.26
C ILE A 77 5.36 12.83 3.74
N THR A 78 5.70 13.92 4.46
CA THR A 78 6.95 14.67 4.27
C THR A 78 7.70 14.78 5.59
N GLY A 79 9.04 14.81 5.53
CA GLY A 79 9.90 14.93 6.71
C GLY A 79 10.54 13.61 7.15
N THR A 80 11.37 13.71 8.18
CA THR A 80 12.21 12.61 8.68
C THR A 80 12.08 12.49 10.20
N GLY A 81 11.98 11.28 10.73
CA GLY A 81 11.89 11.00 12.18
C GLY A 81 10.72 11.74 12.82
N GLU A 82 10.94 12.41 13.95
CA GLU A 82 9.88 13.15 14.66
C GLU A 82 9.33 14.36 13.88
N ASN A 83 10.07 14.86 12.89
CA ASN A 83 9.61 15.94 12.02
C ASN A 83 8.77 15.43 10.83
N ALA A 84 8.54 14.12 10.74
CA ALA A 84 7.65 13.56 9.72
C ALA A 84 6.21 13.96 10.01
N VAL A 85 5.54 14.53 9.01
CA VAL A 85 4.15 14.96 9.05
C VAL A 85 3.38 14.43 7.86
N SER A 86 2.09 14.15 8.05
CA SER A 86 1.19 13.81 6.96
C SER A 86 0.92 15.05 6.09
N THR A 87 0.83 14.84 4.80
CA THR A 87 0.36 15.85 3.84
C THR A 87 -1.11 15.66 3.50
N GLY A 88 -1.71 14.55 3.91
CA GLY A 88 -3.11 14.21 3.70
C GLY A 88 -3.31 12.70 3.58
N VAL A 89 -4.56 12.30 3.65
CA VAL A 89 -5.02 10.91 3.47
C VAL A 89 -6.02 10.87 2.34
N ILE A 90 -5.77 10.05 1.34
CA ILE A 90 -6.76 9.73 0.31
C ILE A 90 -7.30 8.32 0.52
N GLU A 91 -8.57 8.15 0.27
CA GLU A 91 -9.22 6.85 0.09
C GLU A 91 -9.17 6.47 -1.39
N VAL A 92 -8.75 5.23 -1.66
CA VAL A 92 -8.70 4.63 -2.98
C VAL A 92 -10.00 3.86 -3.20
N ILE A 93 -10.86 4.36 -4.07
CA ILE A 93 -12.20 3.78 -4.32
C ILE A 93 -12.20 3.19 -5.73
N LEU A 94 -12.41 1.88 -5.82
CA LEU A 94 -12.58 1.20 -7.10
C LEU A 94 -13.97 1.47 -7.65
N ARG A 95 -14.06 1.90 -8.91
CA ARG A 95 -15.34 2.08 -9.62
C ARG A 95 -15.93 0.72 -10.02
N ASP A 96 -17.20 0.71 -10.41
CA ASP A 96 -17.92 -0.55 -10.74
C ASP A 96 -17.30 -1.35 -11.89
N GLU A 97 -16.62 -0.68 -12.81
CA GLU A 97 -15.91 -1.28 -13.96
C GLU A 97 -14.53 -1.85 -13.61
N ALA A 98 -14.01 -1.54 -12.41
CA ALA A 98 -12.72 -2.06 -11.95
C ALA A 98 -12.80 -3.55 -11.57
N GLU A 99 -11.65 -4.22 -11.58
CA GLU A 99 -11.55 -5.56 -11.00
C GLU A 99 -11.89 -5.49 -9.51
N LYS A 100 -12.94 -6.21 -9.11
CA LYS A 100 -13.49 -6.14 -7.76
C LYS A 100 -12.55 -6.77 -6.73
N ASP A 101 -12.63 -6.25 -5.50
CA ASP A 101 -11.92 -6.75 -4.31
C ASP A 101 -10.40 -6.54 -4.31
N VAL A 102 -9.78 -6.18 -5.44
CA VAL A 102 -8.33 -6.13 -5.58
C VAL A 102 -7.88 -4.89 -6.33
N TYR A 103 -6.94 -4.12 -5.76
CA TYR A 103 -6.28 -3.05 -6.51
C TYR A 103 -5.16 -3.66 -7.37
N SER A 104 -5.59 -4.31 -8.46
CA SER A 104 -4.73 -5.07 -9.36
C SER A 104 -3.83 -4.17 -10.22
N TYR A 105 -2.88 -4.80 -10.94
CA TYR A 105 -2.04 -4.12 -11.93
C TYR A 105 -2.89 -3.39 -12.98
N VAL A 106 -3.97 -4.02 -13.47
CA VAL A 106 -4.88 -3.41 -14.47
C VAL A 106 -5.59 -2.18 -13.91
N ASN A 107 -6.04 -2.23 -12.64
CA ASN A 107 -6.66 -1.10 -11.98
C ASN A 107 -5.65 0.06 -11.79
N LYS A 108 -4.37 -0.25 -11.53
CA LYS A 108 -3.31 0.76 -11.40
C LYS A 108 -2.93 1.41 -12.74
N GLU A 109 -2.83 0.65 -13.82
CA GLU A 109 -2.53 1.21 -15.15
C GLU A 109 -3.65 2.08 -15.71
N LYS A 110 -4.91 1.78 -15.37
CA LYS A 110 -6.10 2.54 -15.78
C LYS A 110 -6.71 3.34 -14.64
N CYS A 111 -5.87 3.79 -13.69
CA CYS A 111 -6.36 4.44 -12.47
C CYS A 111 -7.22 5.67 -12.75
N GLU A 112 -6.96 6.44 -13.82
CA GLU A 112 -7.75 7.61 -14.20
C GLU A 112 -9.21 7.27 -14.54
N GLU A 113 -9.45 6.07 -15.07
CA GLU A 113 -10.78 5.59 -15.47
C GLU A 113 -11.46 4.74 -14.38
N LEU A 114 -10.68 3.94 -13.66
CA LEU A 114 -11.17 2.88 -12.78
C LEU A 114 -11.10 3.20 -11.29
N VAL A 115 -10.41 4.30 -10.92
CA VAL A 115 -10.16 4.63 -9.51
C VAL A 115 -10.58 6.07 -9.21
N GLU A 116 -11.27 6.25 -8.08
CA GLU A 116 -11.52 7.58 -7.51
C GLU A 116 -10.60 7.78 -6.30
N TYR A 117 -9.88 8.88 -6.29
CA TYR A 117 -9.10 9.33 -5.14
C TYR A 117 -9.88 10.40 -4.37
N ARG A 118 -10.30 10.09 -3.15
CA ARG A 118 -11.07 10.99 -2.28
C ARG A 118 -10.25 11.42 -1.08
N LEU A 119 -10.03 12.72 -0.91
CA LEU A 119 -9.43 13.23 0.32
C LEU A 119 -10.39 13.00 1.50
N VAL A 120 -9.88 12.40 2.58
CA VAL A 120 -10.68 12.00 3.75
C VAL A 120 -10.01 12.40 5.07
N ASN A 121 -10.82 12.65 6.10
CA ASN A 121 -10.34 13.00 7.44
C ASN A 121 -11.22 12.45 8.57
N ASP A 122 -12.04 11.44 8.28
CA ASP A 122 -12.87 10.76 9.28
C ASP A 122 -12.00 9.99 10.30
N SER A 123 -12.64 9.37 11.29
CA SER A 123 -11.94 8.66 12.36
C SER A 123 -11.04 7.54 11.87
N MET A 124 -11.46 6.80 10.84
CA MET A 124 -10.66 5.71 10.26
C MET A 124 -9.46 6.26 9.48
N ALA A 125 -9.63 7.35 8.73
CA ALA A 125 -8.53 8.05 8.06
C ALA A 125 -7.49 8.58 9.05
N LYS A 126 -7.92 9.12 10.19
CA LYS A 126 -7.02 9.57 11.27
C LYS A 126 -6.25 8.42 11.92
N GLU A 127 -6.89 7.28 12.10
CA GLU A 127 -6.19 6.09 12.60
C GLU A 127 -5.19 5.55 11.56
N ALA A 128 -5.54 5.56 10.26
CA ALA A 128 -4.62 5.22 9.18
C ALA A 128 -3.41 6.18 9.16
N GLU A 129 -3.65 7.48 9.26
CA GLU A 129 -2.59 8.51 9.34
C GLU A 129 -1.63 8.26 10.50
N LYS A 130 -2.17 8.00 11.70
CA LYS A 130 -1.38 7.69 12.90
C LYS A 130 -0.45 6.49 12.69
N TRP A 131 -0.97 5.38 12.18
CA TRP A 131 -0.18 4.18 11.93
C TRP A 131 0.78 4.32 10.76
N ALA A 132 0.41 5.09 9.73
CA ALA A 132 1.31 5.41 8.62
C ALA A 132 2.52 6.22 9.11
N LEU A 133 2.32 7.25 9.94
CA LEU A 133 3.42 8.02 10.53
C LEU A 133 4.29 7.16 11.45
N ALA A 134 3.70 6.28 12.25
CA ALA A 134 4.45 5.35 13.10
C ALA A 134 5.30 4.39 12.26
N SER A 135 4.74 3.84 11.18
CA SER A 135 5.46 2.95 10.25
C SER A 135 6.59 3.69 9.53
N TRP A 136 6.34 4.91 9.03
CA TRP A 136 7.35 5.76 8.39
C TRP A 136 8.56 6.01 9.29
N ARG A 137 8.31 6.35 10.56
CA ARG A 137 9.35 6.58 11.56
C ARG A 137 10.10 5.29 11.93
N GLY A 138 9.35 4.22 12.19
CA GLY A 138 9.91 2.92 12.58
C GLY A 138 10.79 2.28 11.50
N LEU A 139 10.45 2.48 10.22
CA LEU A 139 11.23 2.02 9.07
C LEU A 139 12.38 2.97 8.69
N GLY A 140 12.54 4.11 9.39
CA GLY A 140 13.60 5.08 9.12
C GLY A 140 13.46 5.79 7.77
N CYS A 141 12.23 5.92 7.25
CA CYS A 141 11.96 6.62 6.00
C CYS A 141 12.25 8.11 6.12
N ARG A 142 12.53 8.77 4.99
CA ARG A 142 13.08 10.13 4.97
C ARG A 142 12.44 10.98 3.88
N ASP A 143 12.36 12.28 4.17
CA ASP A 143 12.13 13.41 3.27
C ASP A 143 10.73 13.45 2.65
N GLY A 144 10.31 12.45 1.90
CA GLY A 144 8.98 12.40 1.32
C GLY A 144 8.63 11.04 0.75
N GLY A 145 7.37 10.63 0.91
CA GLY A 145 6.87 9.37 0.42
C GLY A 145 5.41 9.14 0.75
N ARG A 146 4.99 7.89 0.63
CA ARG A 146 3.64 7.49 0.99
C ARG A 146 3.64 6.14 1.70
N VAL A 147 2.61 5.94 2.50
CA VAL A 147 2.30 4.65 3.14
C VAL A 147 0.91 4.23 2.71
N ASP A 148 0.79 3.01 2.22
CA ASP A 148 -0.45 2.40 1.79
C ASP A 148 -1.01 1.54 2.93
N MET A 149 -2.29 1.73 3.27
CA MET A 149 -2.99 1.12 4.39
C MET A 149 -4.30 0.52 3.90
N ARG A 150 -4.71 -0.60 4.48
CA ARG A 150 -6.04 -1.17 4.20
C ARG A 150 -6.70 -1.66 5.48
N SER A 151 -8.00 -1.43 5.61
CA SER A 151 -8.74 -1.83 6.80
C SER A 151 -9.13 -3.31 6.77
N ASP A 152 -9.11 -3.93 7.94
CA ASP A 152 -9.69 -5.25 8.14
C ASP A 152 -11.24 -5.20 8.19
N ALA A 153 -11.86 -6.34 8.45
CA ALA A 153 -13.32 -6.46 8.57
C ALA A 153 -13.91 -5.65 9.75
N SER A 154 -13.09 -5.31 10.75
CA SER A 154 -13.48 -4.49 11.90
C SER A 154 -13.29 -3.00 11.65
N GLY A 155 -12.74 -2.62 10.49
CA GLY A 155 -12.44 -1.25 10.13
C GLY A 155 -11.10 -0.73 10.67
N ILE A 156 -10.24 -1.60 11.20
CA ILE A 156 -8.91 -1.23 11.71
C ILE A 156 -7.93 -1.17 10.54
N PRO A 157 -7.27 0.00 10.29
CA PRO A 157 -6.28 0.12 9.23
C PRO A 157 -5.02 -0.69 9.52
N ASN A 158 -4.60 -1.49 8.55
CA ASN A 158 -3.37 -2.28 8.58
C ASN A 158 -2.36 -1.71 7.58
N PHE A 159 -1.09 -1.71 7.96
CA PHE A 159 0.01 -1.35 7.09
C PHE A 159 0.16 -2.40 5.98
N MET A 160 0.25 -1.94 4.74
CA MET A 160 0.48 -2.78 3.57
C MET A 160 1.90 -2.60 3.02
N GLU A 161 2.25 -1.37 2.64
CA GLU A 161 3.57 -1.06 2.10
C GLU A 161 3.96 0.40 2.35
N VAL A 162 5.24 0.69 2.22
CA VAL A 162 5.79 2.04 2.21
C VAL A 162 6.53 2.29 0.90
N ASN A 163 6.32 3.47 0.32
CA ASN A 163 7.01 3.94 -0.87
C ASN A 163 7.89 5.15 -0.50
N PRO A 164 9.15 4.95 -0.04
CA PRO A 164 10.03 6.02 0.41
C PRO A 164 10.70 6.77 -0.75
N LEU A 165 10.56 6.28 -1.98
CA LEU A 165 10.94 6.93 -3.23
C LEU A 165 9.72 6.91 -4.17
N PRO A 166 8.68 7.71 -3.88
CA PRO A 166 7.45 7.69 -4.65
C PRO A 166 7.67 8.39 -6.00
N GLY A 167 6.79 8.11 -6.96
CA GLY A 167 6.66 8.97 -8.14
C GLY A 167 6.34 10.39 -7.70
N ILE A 168 6.92 11.37 -8.40
CA ILE A 168 6.71 12.80 -8.16
C ILE A 168 6.13 13.54 -9.36
N HIS A 169 5.56 12.83 -10.33
CA HIS A 169 4.87 13.48 -11.44
C HIS A 169 3.65 14.26 -10.92
N PRO A 170 3.49 15.56 -11.24
CA PRO A 170 2.50 16.42 -10.59
C PRO A 170 1.05 15.96 -10.76
N GLU A 171 0.72 15.29 -11.85
CA GLU A 171 -0.66 14.90 -12.19
C GLU A 171 -0.95 13.39 -12.05
N HIS A 172 0.09 12.54 -12.08
CA HIS A 172 -0.10 11.09 -12.13
C HIS A 172 0.46 10.33 -10.92
N SER A 173 1.20 11.01 -10.02
CA SER A 173 1.78 10.36 -8.86
C SER A 173 0.98 10.63 -7.59
N ASP A 174 0.76 9.60 -6.77
CA ASP A 174 -0.11 9.67 -5.60
C ASP A 174 0.30 10.77 -4.61
N LEU A 175 1.59 10.91 -4.30
CA LEU A 175 2.04 11.93 -3.34
C LEU A 175 1.71 13.36 -3.79
N PRO A 176 2.01 13.82 -5.03
CA PRO A 176 1.54 15.10 -5.54
C PRO A 176 0.03 15.23 -5.61
N ILE A 177 -0.70 14.17 -5.98
CA ILE A 177 -2.17 14.17 -6.01
C ILE A 177 -2.74 14.41 -4.61
N ILE A 178 -2.22 13.72 -3.58
CA ILE A 178 -2.61 13.92 -2.18
C ILE A 178 -2.39 15.38 -1.78
N CYS A 179 -1.19 15.91 -2.04
CA CYS A 179 -0.82 17.29 -1.71
C CYS A 179 -1.77 18.29 -2.38
N THR A 180 -2.02 18.16 -3.68
CA THR A 180 -2.92 19.04 -4.43
C THR A 180 -4.33 19.03 -3.86
N LYS A 181 -4.86 17.83 -3.55
CA LYS A 181 -6.19 17.70 -2.92
C LYS A 181 -6.24 18.30 -1.50
N ALA A 182 -5.12 18.29 -0.79
CA ALA A 182 -4.98 18.90 0.54
C ALA A 182 -4.66 20.41 0.50
N GLY A 183 -4.57 21.02 -0.69
CA GLY A 183 -4.28 22.45 -0.85
C GLY A 183 -2.78 22.79 -0.77
N ILE A 184 -1.90 21.80 -0.81
CA ILE A 184 -0.44 21.95 -0.83
C ILE A 184 0.00 21.98 -2.31
N SER A 185 0.64 23.07 -2.74
CA SER A 185 1.11 23.18 -4.13
C SER A 185 2.27 22.20 -4.39
N TYR A 186 2.45 21.86 -5.69
CA TYR A 186 3.57 21.01 -6.11
C TYR A 186 4.94 21.62 -5.72
N GLN A 187 5.07 22.94 -5.87
CA GLN A 187 6.29 23.63 -5.46
C GLN A 187 6.53 23.48 -3.95
N GLU A 188 5.51 23.67 -3.13
CA GLU A 188 5.61 23.50 -1.68
C GLU A 188 5.97 22.07 -1.28
N LEU A 189 5.43 21.06 -1.98
CA LEU A 189 5.83 19.66 -1.77
C LEU A 189 7.34 19.47 -1.99
N ILE A 190 7.85 19.97 -3.13
CA ILE A 190 9.27 19.84 -3.44
C ILE A 190 10.14 20.60 -2.42
N GLU A 191 9.71 21.78 -2.01
CA GLU A 191 10.39 22.56 -0.95
C GLU A 191 10.43 21.81 0.39
N ARG A 192 9.34 21.15 0.78
CA ARG A 192 9.29 20.34 2.02
C ARG A 192 10.26 19.16 1.96
N ILE A 193 10.34 18.45 0.83
CA ILE A 193 11.28 17.35 0.62
C ILE A 193 12.72 17.84 0.70
N LEU A 194 13.06 18.90 -0.04
CA LEU A 194 14.41 19.48 -0.05
C LEU A 194 14.80 20.00 1.32
N ASN A 195 13.93 20.73 2.01
CA ASN A 195 14.21 21.25 3.35
C ASN A 195 14.43 20.14 4.39
N SER A 196 13.74 19.01 4.26
CA SER A 196 13.99 17.84 5.10
C SER A 196 15.37 17.24 4.82
N ALA A 197 15.75 17.10 3.56
CA ALA A 197 17.06 16.58 3.16
C ALA A 197 18.20 17.49 3.62
N ILE A 198 18.10 18.82 3.42
CA ILE A 198 19.10 19.82 3.82
C ILE A 198 19.37 19.75 5.32
N LYS A 199 18.33 19.64 6.17
CA LYS A 199 18.50 19.52 7.63
C LYS A 199 19.33 18.30 8.08
N ARG A 200 19.47 17.28 7.23
CA ARG A 200 20.30 16.11 7.53
C ARG A 200 21.75 16.25 7.08
N ILE A 201 22.02 17.13 6.11
CA ILE A 201 23.35 17.34 5.53
C ILE A 201 24.16 18.37 6.35
N ILE A 202 23.46 19.34 6.96
CA ILE A 202 24.08 20.47 7.70
C ILE A 202 24.26 20.13 9.19
N ARG A 203 24.40 18.87 9.54
CA ARG A 203 24.73 18.46 10.91
C ARG A 203 26.25 18.34 11.11
#